data_bedd1aaf46be4cf4d54f6f4c1a10c980
#
_entry.id   bedd1aaf46be4cf4d54f6f4c1a10c980
#
_cell.length_a   1.000
_cell.length_b   1.000
_cell.length_c   1.000
_cell.angle_alpha   90.00
_cell.angle_beta   90.00
_cell.angle_gamma   90.00
#
_symmetry.space_group_name_H-M   'P 1'
#
loop_
_entity.id
_entity.type
_entity.pdbx_description
1 polymer ?
#
loop_
_entity_poly.entity_id
_entity_poly.type
_entity_poly.pdbx_seq_one_letter_code
_entity_poly.pdbx_strand_id
1 'polypeptide(L)'
;MGLGRGITHVSVTSASDVAQTPLNEGMVVFWRADRPIGHVLLHEGQVTDSRIEHIDDEFLSAVDARRRTPAKAGISASVVICTRDRPEELRQCLSSLPRQTHPPREIIVVDNASRDQRTRDVALAAGVTYVREDRPGLDIARNAGALRATGDIVAYTDDDVLLHPRWLEQLICAFDSPRSAR
;
A
#
# COMPACT_ATOMS: atom_id res chain seq x y z
N MET A 1 -26.77 13.35 9.07
CA MET A 1 -25.60 13.37 9.96
C MET A 1 -24.87 12.05 9.75
N GLY A 2 -23.79 12.06 8.96
CA GLY A 2 -22.99 10.86 8.77
C GLY A 2 -22.13 10.65 10.00
N LEU A 3 -22.46 9.65 10.81
CA LEU A 3 -21.56 9.14 11.84
C LEU A 3 -20.30 8.62 11.12
N GLY A 4 -19.18 9.29 11.30
CA GLY A 4 -17.90 8.83 10.80
C GLY A 4 -17.64 7.43 11.36
N ARG A 5 -17.63 6.42 10.48
CA ARG A 5 -17.28 5.05 10.84
C ARG A 5 -15.83 5.05 11.27
N GLY A 6 -15.56 4.89 12.57
CA GLY A 6 -14.22 4.84 13.09
C GLY A 6 -13.47 3.58 12.60
N ILE A 7 -12.15 3.72 12.43
CA ILE A 7 -11.27 2.57 12.27
C ILE A 7 -10.56 2.35 13.60
N THR A 8 -10.72 1.14 14.18
CA THR A 8 -10.03 0.72 15.40
C THR A 8 -8.87 -0.19 15.03
N HIS A 9 -7.69 0.10 15.55
CA HIS A 9 -6.49 -0.70 15.34
C HIS A 9 -6.19 -1.53 16.58
N VAL A 10 -6.03 -2.84 16.41
CA VAL A 10 -5.77 -3.81 17.49
C VAL A 10 -4.46 -4.54 17.23
N SER A 11 -3.53 -4.46 18.17
CA SER A 11 -2.29 -5.24 18.11
C SER A 11 -2.53 -6.66 18.59
N VAL A 12 -2.09 -7.65 17.81
CA VAL A 12 -2.26 -9.08 18.07
C VAL A 12 -0.91 -9.69 18.43
N THR A 13 -0.84 -10.31 19.61
CA THR A 13 0.32 -11.07 20.10
C THR A 13 0.08 -12.59 20.05
N SER A 14 -1.19 -12.99 20.18
CA SER A 14 -1.65 -14.38 20.10
C SER A 14 -3.01 -14.45 19.37
N ALA A 15 -3.39 -15.63 18.92
CA ALA A 15 -4.70 -15.83 18.29
C ALA A 15 -5.87 -15.51 19.25
N SER A 16 -5.69 -15.67 20.56
CA SER A 16 -6.70 -15.32 21.56
C SER A 16 -7.04 -13.83 21.62
N ASP A 17 -6.10 -12.96 21.26
CA ASP A 17 -6.32 -11.51 21.24
C ASP A 17 -7.42 -11.12 20.25
N VAL A 18 -7.51 -11.85 19.12
CA VAL A 18 -8.54 -11.64 18.11
C VAL A 18 -9.91 -12.00 18.66
N ALA A 19 -10.01 -13.17 19.31
CA ALA A 19 -11.27 -13.68 19.87
C ALA A 19 -11.79 -12.83 21.05
N GLN A 20 -10.89 -12.19 21.80
CA GLN A 20 -11.22 -11.37 22.96
C GLN A 20 -11.44 -9.88 22.64
N THR A 21 -11.19 -9.46 21.41
CA THR A 21 -11.33 -8.06 21.00
C THR A 21 -12.80 -7.64 20.99
N PRO A 22 -13.19 -6.60 21.74
CA PRO A 22 -14.53 -6.03 21.62
C PRO A 22 -14.73 -5.43 20.23
N LEU A 23 -15.77 -5.88 19.54
CA LEU A 23 -16.12 -5.36 18.22
C LEU A 23 -17.09 -4.20 18.38
N ASN A 24 -16.67 -3.00 17.95
CA ASN A 24 -17.47 -1.79 17.91
C ASN A 24 -17.91 -1.47 16.48
N GLU A 25 -18.91 -0.62 16.33
CA GLU A 25 -19.39 -0.13 15.04
C GLU A 25 -18.24 0.47 14.21
N GLY A 26 -18.13 0.08 12.95
CA GLY A 26 -17.07 0.49 12.04
C GLY A 26 -16.12 -0.64 11.67
N MET A 27 -14.88 -0.31 11.31
CA MET A 27 -13.85 -1.29 10.93
C MET A 27 -12.87 -1.52 12.08
N VAL A 28 -12.66 -2.78 12.44
CA VAL A 28 -11.58 -3.20 13.33
C VAL A 28 -10.50 -3.86 12.49
N VAL A 29 -9.27 -3.36 12.57
CA VAL A 29 -8.11 -3.89 11.84
C VAL A 29 -7.15 -4.52 12.84
N PHE A 30 -6.83 -5.79 12.66
CA PHE A 30 -5.90 -6.54 13.49
C PHE A 30 -4.50 -6.45 12.90
N TRP A 31 -3.51 -6.19 13.77
CA TRP A 31 -2.13 -5.96 13.40
C TRP A 31 -1.19 -6.93 14.11
N ARG A 32 -0.28 -7.55 13.39
CA ARG A 32 0.90 -8.22 13.96
C ARG A 32 2.09 -7.30 13.75
N ALA A 33 2.47 -6.59 14.83
CA ALA A 33 3.45 -5.50 14.80
C ALA A 33 3.09 -4.43 13.74
N ASP A 34 3.75 -4.41 12.59
CA ASP A 34 3.61 -3.43 11.51
C ASP A 34 2.80 -3.94 10.29
N ARG A 35 2.17 -5.13 10.41
CA ARG A 35 1.37 -5.73 9.33
C ARG A 35 -0.10 -5.86 9.71
N PRO A 36 -1.03 -5.41 8.86
CA PRO A 36 -2.41 -5.80 9.00
C PRO A 36 -2.53 -7.30 8.66
N ILE A 37 -3.17 -8.06 9.54
CA ILE A 37 -3.33 -9.51 9.41
C ILE A 37 -4.78 -9.93 9.22
N GLY A 38 -5.72 -9.04 9.48
CA GLY A 38 -7.13 -9.28 9.29
C GLY A 38 -7.97 -8.07 9.65
N HIS A 39 -9.25 -8.16 9.38
CA HIS A 39 -10.20 -7.12 9.75
C HIS A 39 -11.60 -7.69 10.01
N VAL A 40 -12.42 -6.92 10.71
CA VAL A 40 -13.86 -7.12 10.84
C VAL A 40 -14.55 -5.78 10.58
N LEU A 41 -15.58 -5.78 9.75
CA LEU A 41 -16.43 -4.63 9.49
C LEU A 41 -17.80 -4.87 10.10
N LEU A 42 -18.24 -4.00 11.02
CA LEU A 42 -19.57 -4.03 11.63
C LEU A 42 -20.41 -2.87 11.10
N HIS A 43 -21.66 -3.18 10.82
CA HIS A 43 -22.68 -2.22 10.45
C HIS A 43 -24.00 -2.59 11.13
N GLU A 44 -24.56 -1.66 11.90
CA GLU A 44 -25.79 -1.86 12.67
C GLU A 44 -25.71 -3.08 13.60
N GLY A 45 -24.54 -3.29 14.23
CA GLY A 45 -24.29 -4.42 15.14
C GLY A 45 -24.12 -5.78 14.46
N GLN A 46 -24.08 -5.83 13.13
CA GLN A 46 -23.86 -7.05 12.36
C GLN A 46 -22.51 -7.04 11.67
N VAL A 47 -21.83 -8.21 11.62
CA VAL A 47 -20.62 -8.38 10.83
C VAL A 47 -21.00 -8.44 9.36
N THR A 48 -20.53 -7.45 8.58
CA THR A 48 -20.80 -7.34 7.13
C THR A 48 -19.63 -7.80 6.28
N ASP A 49 -18.41 -7.79 6.84
CA ASP A 49 -17.21 -8.38 6.23
C ASP A 49 -16.24 -8.81 7.32
N SER A 50 -15.53 -9.92 7.11
CA SER A 50 -14.56 -10.47 8.06
C SER A 50 -13.43 -11.19 7.34
N ARG A 51 -12.21 -11.02 7.83
CA ARG A 51 -11.01 -11.70 7.37
C ARG A 51 -10.11 -12.06 8.56
N ILE A 52 -10.66 -12.86 9.49
CA ILE A 52 -9.96 -13.26 10.72
C ILE A 52 -9.93 -14.78 10.94
N GLU A 53 -10.66 -15.57 10.18
CA GLU A 53 -10.83 -17.00 10.38
C GLU A 53 -9.52 -17.81 10.24
N HIS A 54 -8.54 -17.24 9.56
CA HIS A 54 -7.23 -17.84 9.32
C HIS A 54 -6.18 -17.43 10.36
N ILE A 55 -6.55 -16.57 11.34
CA ILE A 55 -5.60 -16.06 12.33
C ILE A 55 -5.49 -17.04 13.48
N ASP A 56 -4.56 -17.98 13.35
CA ASP A 56 -4.13 -18.90 14.39
C ASP A 56 -2.64 -18.69 14.73
N ASP A 57 -2.12 -19.41 15.70
CA ASP A 57 -0.74 -19.26 16.14
C ASP A 57 0.28 -19.74 15.09
N GLU A 58 -0.08 -20.68 14.22
CA GLU A 58 0.73 -21.10 13.08
C GLU A 58 0.83 -19.98 12.05
N PHE A 59 -0.29 -19.34 11.70
CA PHE A 59 -0.30 -18.19 10.82
C PHE A 59 0.53 -17.03 11.39
N LEU A 60 0.36 -16.70 12.69
CA LEU A 60 1.13 -15.65 13.36
C LEU A 60 2.65 -15.93 13.33
N SER A 61 3.03 -17.19 13.57
CA SER A 61 4.42 -17.64 13.48
C SER A 61 4.98 -17.49 12.05
N ALA A 62 4.18 -17.82 11.05
CA ALA A 62 4.57 -17.65 9.64
C ALA A 62 4.69 -16.16 9.25
N VAL A 63 3.83 -15.28 9.78
CA VAL A 63 3.95 -13.82 9.60
C VAL A 63 5.26 -13.30 10.20
N ASP A 64 5.61 -13.74 11.42
CA ASP A 64 6.84 -13.33 12.08
C ASP A 64 8.10 -13.86 11.37
N ALA A 65 8.06 -15.08 10.87
CA ALA A 65 9.16 -15.65 10.10
C ALA A 65 9.43 -14.84 8.83
N ARG A 66 8.37 -14.44 8.11
CA ARG A 66 8.49 -13.58 6.92
C ARG A 66 9.02 -12.18 7.22
N ARG A 67 8.73 -11.64 8.40
CA ARG A 67 9.28 -10.34 8.83
C ARG A 67 10.81 -10.36 8.99
N ARG A 68 11.36 -11.50 9.34
CA ARG A 68 12.82 -11.67 9.54
C ARG A 68 13.58 -11.91 8.25
N THR A 69 12.90 -12.24 7.17
CA THR A 69 13.54 -12.46 5.87
C THR A 69 13.84 -11.10 5.25
N PRO A 70 15.12 -10.72 5.09
CA PRO A 70 15.46 -9.50 4.36
C PRO A 70 15.08 -9.65 2.90
N ALA A 71 14.75 -8.52 2.25
CA ALA A 71 14.59 -8.51 0.80
C ALA A 71 15.89 -9.00 0.16
N LYS A 72 15.77 -9.84 -0.89
CA LYS A 72 16.93 -10.32 -1.64
C LYS A 72 17.71 -9.14 -2.21
N ALA A 73 19.01 -9.12 -1.94
CA ALA A 73 19.88 -8.13 -2.52
C ALA A 73 19.84 -8.24 -4.06
N GLY A 74 19.53 -7.14 -4.73
CA GLY A 74 19.58 -7.04 -6.19
C GLY A 74 18.24 -6.92 -6.92
N ILE A 75 17.09 -7.15 -6.27
CA ILE A 75 15.79 -6.85 -6.90
C ILE A 75 15.51 -5.35 -6.79
N SER A 76 15.34 -4.70 -7.91
CA SER A 76 14.98 -3.28 -7.99
C SER A 76 13.51 -3.08 -8.27
N ALA A 77 12.92 -2.00 -7.73
CA ALA A 77 11.51 -1.70 -7.92
C ALA A 77 11.31 -0.29 -8.47
N SER A 78 10.49 -0.15 -9.52
CA SER A 78 9.93 1.12 -9.95
C SER A 78 8.59 1.34 -9.25
N VAL A 79 8.41 2.49 -8.59
CA VAL A 79 7.12 2.87 -7.99
C VAL A 79 6.35 3.72 -8.99
N VAL A 80 5.13 3.30 -9.33
CA VAL A 80 4.25 4.03 -10.26
C VAL A 80 3.03 4.56 -9.51
N ILE A 81 2.80 5.87 -9.62
CA ILE A 81 1.68 6.59 -9.02
C ILE A 81 0.87 7.22 -10.13
N CYS A 82 -0.38 6.77 -10.30
CA CYS A 82 -1.32 7.38 -11.24
C CYS A 82 -2.18 8.40 -10.50
N THR A 83 -2.31 9.60 -11.06
CA THR A 83 -3.05 10.70 -10.44
C THR A 83 -3.79 11.52 -11.49
N ARG A 84 -4.84 12.22 -11.07
CA ARG A 84 -5.58 13.15 -11.89
C ARG A 84 -6.23 14.23 -11.05
N ASP A 85 -5.90 15.51 -11.30
CA ASP A 85 -6.48 16.67 -10.62
C ASP A 85 -6.34 16.65 -9.06
N ARG A 86 -5.32 15.95 -8.49
CA ARG A 86 -5.12 15.72 -7.06
C ARG A 86 -3.69 16.07 -6.60
N PRO A 87 -3.22 17.31 -6.83
CA PRO A 87 -1.82 17.69 -6.55
C PRO A 87 -1.47 17.64 -5.05
N GLU A 88 -2.43 17.89 -4.15
CA GLU A 88 -2.18 17.91 -2.71
C GLU A 88 -2.02 16.50 -2.14
N GLU A 89 -2.89 15.57 -2.56
CA GLU A 89 -2.82 14.16 -2.21
C GLU A 89 -1.51 13.55 -2.75
N LEU A 90 -1.18 13.83 -4.01
CA LEU A 90 0.08 13.41 -4.61
C LEU A 90 1.29 13.92 -3.81
N ARG A 91 1.29 15.17 -3.35
CA ARG A 91 2.38 15.73 -2.56
C ARG A 91 2.55 14.97 -1.24
N GLN A 92 1.46 14.63 -0.57
CA GLN A 92 1.48 13.87 0.68
C GLN A 92 2.00 12.45 0.44
N CYS A 93 1.52 11.76 -0.59
CA CYS A 93 1.99 10.43 -0.97
C CYS A 93 3.50 10.44 -1.24
N LEU A 94 3.98 11.36 -2.09
CA LEU A 94 5.40 11.51 -2.43
C LEU A 94 6.27 11.79 -1.20
N SER A 95 5.78 12.52 -0.19
CA SER A 95 6.51 12.80 1.05
C SER A 95 6.81 11.56 1.89
N SER A 96 6.08 10.46 1.69
CA SER A 96 6.28 9.20 2.41
C SER A 96 7.37 8.30 1.81
N LEU A 97 7.68 8.47 0.52
CA LEU A 97 8.61 7.61 -0.22
C LEU A 97 10.08 7.73 0.20
N PRO A 98 10.62 8.92 0.55
CA PRO A 98 12.01 9.02 1.02
C PRO A 98 12.31 8.25 2.31
N ARG A 99 11.28 7.84 3.04
CA ARG A 99 11.42 7.06 4.30
C ARG A 99 11.39 5.55 4.09
N GLN A 100 11.32 5.06 2.85
CA GLN A 100 11.30 3.64 2.59
C GLN A 100 12.63 2.98 3.00
N THR A 101 12.55 1.86 3.75
CA THR A 101 13.74 1.07 4.16
C THR A 101 14.44 0.40 2.98
N HIS A 102 13.70 0.11 1.92
CA HIS A 102 14.21 -0.26 0.61
C HIS A 102 13.89 0.86 -0.37
N PRO A 103 14.88 1.67 -0.79
CA PRO A 103 14.63 2.79 -1.67
C PRO A 103 14.17 2.28 -3.05
N PRO A 104 13.18 2.92 -3.66
CA PRO A 104 12.80 2.61 -5.04
C PRO A 104 13.96 2.96 -5.99
N ARG A 105 14.10 2.19 -7.07
CA ARG A 105 15.01 2.51 -8.17
C ARG A 105 14.63 3.85 -8.82
N GLU A 106 13.33 4.08 -8.94
CA GLU A 106 12.73 5.29 -9.47
C GLU A 106 11.29 5.43 -9.01
N ILE A 107 10.78 6.65 -9.08
CA ILE A 107 9.38 6.98 -8.84
C ILE A 107 8.85 7.62 -10.11
N ILE A 108 7.74 7.10 -10.65
CA ILE A 108 7.11 7.55 -11.88
C ILE A 108 5.70 8.04 -11.52
N VAL A 109 5.46 9.33 -11.71
CA VAL A 109 4.12 9.92 -11.58
C VAL A 109 3.50 9.99 -12.97
N VAL A 110 2.37 9.33 -13.14
CA VAL A 110 1.57 9.39 -14.37
C VAL A 110 0.37 10.30 -14.14
N ASP A 111 0.42 11.46 -14.77
CA ASP A 111 -0.67 12.44 -14.78
C ASP A 111 -1.69 12.06 -15.86
N ASN A 112 -2.84 11.53 -15.43
CA ASN A 112 -3.86 11.02 -16.33
C ASN A 112 -4.85 12.14 -16.73
N ALA A 113 -4.44 12.99 -17.65
CA ALA A 113 -5.26 14.05 -18.22
C ALA A 113 -5.75 15.08 -17.17
N SER A 114 -4.90 15.52 -16.24
CA SER A 114 -5.23 16.63 -15.33
C SER A 114 -5.51 17.93 -16.12
N ARG A 115 -6.36 18.78 -15.56
CA ARG A 115 -6.84 20.00 -16.22
C ARG A 115 -5.82 21.13 -16.22
N ASP A 116 -4.87 21.09 -15.28
CA ASP A 116 -3.84 22.13 -15.13
C ASP A 116 -2.46 21.54 -14.85
N GLN A 117 -1.46 22.41 -14.65
CA GLN A 117 -0.06 22.01 -14.47
C GLN A 117 0.32 21.68 -13.03
N ARG A 118 -0.56 21.82 -12.04
CA ARG A 118 -0.20 21.64 -10.61
C ARG A 118 0.32 20.26 -10.31
N THR A 119 -0.26 19.22 -10.89
CA THR A 119 0.23 17.84 -10.77
C THR A 119 1.68 17.69 -11.25
N ARG A 120 1.97 18.27 -12.44
CA ARG A 120 3.32 18.32 -13.00
C ARG A 120 4.28 19.03 -12.08
N ASP A 121 3.90 20.22 -11.58
CA ASP A 121 4.76 21.04 -10.72
C ASP A 121 5.11 20.30 -9.42
N VAL A 122 4.15 19.57 -8.83
CA VAL A 122 4.40 18.71 -7.65
C VAL A 122 5.40 17.60 -7.96
N ALA A 123 5.26 16.89 -9.08
CA ALA A 123 6.15 15.82 -9.47
C ALA A 123 7.58 16.33 -9.73
N LEU A 124 7.71 17.45 -10.44
CA LEU A 124 9.01 18.07 -10.73
C LEU A 124 9.69 18.59 -9.46
N ALA A 125 8.94 19.21 -8.56
CA ALA A 125 9.46 19.68 -7.27
C ALA A 125 9.95 18.53 -6.37
N ALA A 126 9.34 17.35 -6.49
CA ALA A 126 9.76 16.13 -5.79
C ALA A 126 10.96 15.43 -6.47
N GLY A 127 11.42 15.88 -7.64
CA GLY A 127 12.53 15.29 -8.37
C GLY A 127 12.22 13.89 -8.94
N VAL A 128 10.94 13.57 -9.19
CA VAL A 128 10.51 12.27 -9.71
C VAL A 128 10.22 12.34 -11.21
N THR A 129 10.18 11.18 -11.87
CA THR A 129 9.83 11.09 -13.29
C THR A 129 8.36 11.43 -13.49
N TYR A 130 8.09 12.45 -14.32
CA TYR A 130 6.75 12.85 -14.72
C TYR A 130 6.39 12.31 -16.10
N VAL A 131 5.23 11.70 -16.22
CA VAL A 131 4.65 11.21 -17.48
C VAL A 131 3.26 11.78 -17.64
N ARG A 132 2.99 12.41 -18.79
CA ARG A 132 1.64 12.84 -19.17
C ARG A 132 0.96 11.76 -20.02
N GLU A 133 -0.24 11.34 -19.62
CA GLU A 133 -1.14 10.51 -20.44
C GLU A 133 -2.46 11.24 -20.65
N ASP A 134 -2.70 11.65 -21.88
CA ASP A 134 -3.87 12.50 -22.22
C ASP A 134 -5.17 11.71 -22.41
N ARG A 135 -5.08 10.39 -22.57
CA ARG A 135 -6.26 9.52 -22.62
C ARG A 135 -6.73 9.20 -21.21
N PRO A 136 -7.94 9.62 -20.80
CA PRO A 136 -8.45 9.32 -19.47
C PRO A 136 -8.66 7.81 -19.29
N GLY A 137 -8.26 7.29 -18.14
CA GLY A 137 -8.47 5.89 -17.75
C GLY A 137 -7.33 5.38 -16.88
N LEU A 138 -7.66 4.82 -15.71
CA LEU A 138 -6.68 4.35 -14.75
C LEU A 138 -5.77 3.26 -15.34
N ASP A 139 -6.34 2.31 -16.09
CA ASP A 139 -5.58 1.23 -16.69
C ASP A 139 -4.62 1.75 -17.78
N ILE A 140 -5.05 2.78 -18.54
CA ILE A 140 -4.20 3.44 -19.54
C ILE A 140 -3.01 4.11 -18.84
N ALA A 141 -3.27 4.83 -17.75
CA ALA A 141 -2.23 5.48 -16.96
C ALA A 141 -1.26 4.46 -16.34
N ARG A 142 -1.77 3.36 -15.78
CA ARG A 142 -0.94 2.27 -15.22
C ARG A 142 -0.04 1.66 -16.30
N ASN A 143 -0.58 1.40 -17.49
CA ASN A 143 0.21 0.88 -18.61
C ASN A 143 1.27 1.87 -19.08
N ALA A 144 0.96 3.17 -19.14
CA ALA A 144 1.93 4.21 -19.48
C ALA A 144 3.09 4.24 -18.46
N GLY A 145 2.79 4.11 -17.17
CA GLY A 145 3.79 4.00 -16.11
C GLY A 145 4.64 2.73 -16.22
N ALA A 146 4.01 1.56 -16.45
CA ALA A 146 4.72 0.30 -16.62
C ALA A 146 5.71 0.32 -17.78
N LEU A 147 5.32 0.93 -18.92
CA LEU A 147 6.18 1.05 -20.11
C LEU A 147 7.41 1.95 -19.87
N ARG A 148 7.38 2.80 -18.85
CA ARG A 148 8.49 3.68 -18.47
C ARG A 148 9.38 3.09 -17.38
N ALA A 149 8.87 2.10 -16.66
CA ALA A 149 9.55 1.46 -15.54
C ALA A 149 10.79 0.69 -16.01
N THR A 150 11.90 0.83 -15.28
CA THR A 150 13.18 0.17 -15.53
C THR A 150 13.60 -0.79 -14.41
N GLY A 151 12.83 -0.86 -13.32
CA GLY A 151 13.03 -1.82 -12.24
C GLY A 151 12.63 -3.25 -12.63
N ASP A 152 13.14 -4.21 -11.89
CA ASP A 152 12.80 -5.63 -12.08
C ASP A 152 11.32 -5.91 -11.77
N ILE A 153 10.73 -5.11 -10.87
CA ILE A 153 9.31 -5.14 -10.56
C ILE A 153 8.70 -3.75 -10.63
N VAL A 154 7.39 -3.69 -10.91
CA VAL A 154 6.60 -2.46 -10.87
C VAL A 154 5.67 -2.51 -9.66
N ALA A 155 5.84 -1.57 -8.74
CA ALA A 155 5.00 -1.40 -7.56
C ALA A 155 4.03 -0.24 -7.79
N TYR A 156 2.74 -0.53 -7.86
CA TYR A 156 1.70 0.49 -7.98
C TYR A 156 1.22 0.93 -6.60
N THR A 157 0.97 2.24 -6.47
CA THR A 157 0.27 2.83 -5.34
C THR A 157 -0.64 3.96 -5.80
N ASP A 158 -1.64 4.28 -4.99
CA ASP A 158 -2.55 5.40 -5.27
C ASP A 158 -1.96 6.72 -4.73
N ASP A 159 -2.47 7.84 -5.23
CA ASP A 159 -1.97 9.19 -4.91
C ASP A 159 -2.42 9.71 -3.53
N ASP A 160 -3.39 9.05 -2.87
CA ASP A 160 -4.00 9.45 -1.60
C ASP A 160 -3.59 8.58 -0.40
N VAL A 161 -2.46 7.88 -0.49
CA VAL A 161 -1.94 7.02 0.58
C VAL A 161 -0.65 7.56 1.18
N LEU A 162 -0.44 7.29 2.47
CA LEU A 162 0.85 7.45 3.15
C LEU A 162 1.47 6.07 3.33
N LEU A 163 2.58 5.84 2.64
CA LEU A 163 3.23 4.53 2.62
C LEU A 163 4.00 4.29 3.91
N HIS A 164 3.79 3.11 4.50
CA HIS A 164 4.59 2.65 5.62
C HIS A 164 6.07 2.53 5.21
N PRO A 165 7.06 2.87 6.06
CA PRO A 165 8.49 2.84 5.70
C PRO A 165 8.99 1.50 5.15
N ARG A 166 8.37 0.38 5.52
CA ARG A 166 8.72 -0.96 5.04
C ARG A 166 7.83 -1.48 3.92
N TRP A 167 6.97 -0.64 3.34
CA TRP A 167 6.02 -1.08 2.31
C TRP A 167 6.71 -1.71 1.10
N LEU A 168 7.69 -1.03 0.52
CA LEU A 168 8.39 -1.52 -0.68
C LEU A 168 9.26 -2.75 -0.37
N GLU A 169 9.93 -2.75 0.77
CA GLU A 169 10.68 -3.92 1.26
C GLU A 169 9.78 -5.16 1.37
N GLN A 170 8.58 -5.00 1.91
CA GLN A 170 7.64 -6.12 2.08
C GLN A 170 7.12 -6.65 0.74
N LEU A 171 6.86 -5.76 -0.23
CA LEU A 171 6.50 -6.17 -1.59
C LEU A 171 7.63 -6.99 -2.24
N ILE A 172 8.87 -6.51 -2.18
CA ILE A 172 10.03 -7.20 -2.74
C ILE A 172 10.22 -8.58 -2.09
N CYS A 173 10.11 -8.66 -0.77
CA CYS A 173 10.16 -9.93 -0.05
C CYS A 173 9.08 -10.93 -0.51
N ALA A 174 7.89 -10.44 -0.88
CA ALA A 174 6.83 -11.30 -1.37
C ALA A 174 7.14 -11.90 -2.75
N PHE A 175 7.83 -11.17 -3.63
CA PHE A 175 8.29 -11.66 -4.94
C PHE A 175 9.44 -12.68 -4.83
N ASP A 176 10.25 -12.59 -3.79
CA ASP A 176 11.36 -13.51 -3.55
C ASP A 176 10.93 -14.85 -2.90
N SER A 177 9.65 -14.99 -2.58
CA SER A 177 9.12 -16.19 -1.95
C SER A 177 8.96 -17.31 -2.99
N PRO A 178 9.37 -18.59 -2.71
CA PRO A 178 9.25 -19.71 -3.64
C PRO A 178 7.83 -20.00 -4.15
N ARG A 179 6.79 -19.39 -3.56
CA ARG A 179 5.39 -19.52 -4.00
C ARG A 179 5.01 -18.64 -5.19
N SER A 180 5.84 -17.66 -5.57
CA SER A 180 5.55 -16.77 -6.71
C SER A 180 5.95 -17.37 -8.07
N ALA A 181 6.52 -18.55 -8.08
CA ALA A 181 7.02 -19.23 -9.30
C ALA A 181 6.06 -20.32 -9.83
N ARG A 182 4.74 -20.22 -9.52
CA ARG A 182 3.72 -21.11 -10.09
C ARG A 182 2.67 -20.36 -10.85
#